data_7cc8da37d9becebbc33e4f668c1b85ee
#
_entry.id   7cc8da37d9becebbc33e4f668c1b85ee
#
_cell.length_a   1.000
_cell.length_b   1.000
_cell.length_c   1.000
_cell.angle_alpha   90.00
_cell.angle_beta   90.00
_cell.angle_gamma   90.00
#
_symmetry.space_group_name_H-M   'P 1'
#
loop_
_entity.id
_entity.type
_entity.pdbx_description
1 polymer ?
#
loop_
_entity_poly.entity_id
_entity_poly.type
_entity_poly.pdbx_seq_one_letter_code
_entity_poly.pdbx_strand_id
1 'polypeptide(L)' 'MPLLRVDVYEGRSDEQLQGVLDALHRAMLAAFKVPARDRYQIVHEHKPSRMIMEDTGLDIPRTASFVFVQ' A
#
# COMPACT_ATOMS: atom_id res chain seq x y z
N MET A 1 -5.80 -15.43 -8.43
CA MET A 1 -6.53 -14.28 -7.90
C MET A 1 -5.78 -13.65 -6.73
N PRO A 2 -4.82 -12.77 -7.00
CA PRO A 2 -4.00 -12.20 -5.92
C PRO A 2 -4.79 -11.17 -5.11
N LEU A 3 -4.61 -11.21 -3.81
CA LEU A 3 -5.16 -10.23 -2.89
C LEU A 3 -4.01 -9.34 -2.41
N LEU A 4 -4.14 -8.05 -2.58
CA LEU A 4 -3.21 -7.07 -2.06
C LEU A 4 -3.77 -6.44 -0.79
N ARG A 5 -2.97 -6.45 0.26
CA ARG A 5 -3.28 -5.78 1.52
C ARG A 5 -2.30 -4.62 1.68
N VAL A 6 -2.85 -3.43 1.89
CA VAL A 6 -2.06 -2.20 1.97
C VAL A 6 -2.26 -1.58 3.34
N ASP A 7 -1.17 -1.38 4.06
CA ASP A 7 -1.18 -0.72 5.36
C ASP A 7 -0.50 0.64 5.22
N VAL A 8 -1.20 1.69 5.61
CA VAL A 8 -0.71 3.07 5.55
C VAL A 8 -1.06 3.80 6.83
N TYR A 9 -0.36 4.89 7.09
CA TYR A 9 -0.77 5.81 8.14
C TYR A 9 -1.98 6.61 7.67
N GLU A 10 -2.90 6.91 8.57
CA GLU A 10 -4.06 7.76 8.26
C GLU A 10 -3.59 9.18 7.92
N GLY A 11 -4.43 9.90 7.18
CA GLY A 11 -4.15 11.27 6.78
C GLY A 11 -4.20 11.50 5.27
N ARG A 12 -4.21 10.44 4.46
CA ARG A 12 -4.40 10.58 3.02
C ARG A 12 -5.87 10.77 2.68
N SER A 13 -6.15 11.55 1.63
CA SER A 13 -7.50 11.65 1.09
C SER A 13 -7.89 10.37 0.36
N ASP A 14 -9.19 10.19 0.12
CA ASP A 14 -9.66 9.06 -0.67
C ASP A 14 -9.06 9.05 -2.07
N GLU A 15 -8.88 10.23 -2.68
CA GLU A 15 -8.26 10.35 -4.00
C GLU A 15 -6.81 9.87 -3.97
N GLN A 16 -6.06 10.23 -2.93
CA GLN A 16 -4.67 9.80 -2.78
C GLN A 16 -4.59 8.29 -2.60
N LEU A 17 -5.46 7.72 -1.77
CA LEU A 17 -5.52 6.28 -1.56
C LEU A 17 -5.90 5.55 -2.86
N GLN A 18 -6.87 6.07 -3.59
CA GLN A 18 -7.27 5.49 -4.87
C GLN A 18 -6.10 5.50 -5.86
N GLY A 19 -5.32 6.58 -5.88
CA GLY A 19 -4.13 6.67 -6.72
C GLY A 19 -3.10 5.61 -6.40
N VAL A 20 -2.85 5.35 -5.11
CA VAL A 20 -1.93 4.29 -4.67
C VAL A 20 -2.45 2.92 -5.11
N LEU A 21 -3.73 2.65 -4.89
CA LEU A 21 -4.33 1.36 -5.25
C LEU A 21 -4.31 1.14 -6.76
N ASP A 22 -4.59 2.16 -7.55
CA ASP A 22 -4.55 2.07 -9.01
C ASP A 22 -3.12 1.81 -9.51
N ALA A 23 -2.12 2.46 -8.92
CA ALA A 23 -0.72 2.25 -9.27
C ALA A 23 -0.29 0.81 -8.97
N LEU A 24 -0.68 0.29 -7.80
CA LEU A 24 -0.38 -1.09 -7.41
C LEU A 24 -1.05 -2.08 -8.36
N HIS A 25 -2.28 -1.80 -8.77
CA HIS A 25 -3.00 -2.67 -9.70
C HIS A 25 -2.31 -2.70 -11.06
N ARG A 26 -1.89 -1.55 -11.59
CA ARG A 26 -1.14 -1.50 -12.85
C ARG A 26 0.15 -2.31 -12.78
N ALA A 27 0.87 -2.20 -11.67
CA ALA A 27 2.11 -2.96 -11.47
C ALA A 27 1.83 -4.46 -11.45
N MET A 28 0.75 -4.88 -10.79
CA MET A 28 0.38 -6.28 -10.72
C MET A 28 -0.03 -6.83 -12.09
N LEU A 29 -0.80 -6.08 -12.87
CA LEU A 29 -1.18 -6.49 -14.22
C LEU A 29 0.05 -6.70 -15.10
N ALA A 30 1.05 -5.83 -14.99
CA ALA A 30 2.29 -5.94 -15.75
C ALA A 30 3.09 -7.18 -15.34
N ALA A 31 3.07 -7.53 -14.04
CA ALA A 31 3.87 -8.64 -13.51
C ALA A 31 3.22 -10.00 -13.69
N PHE A 32 1.90 -10.11 -13.51
CA PHE A 32 1.22 -11.40 -13.43
C PHE A 32 0.29 -11.70 -14.60
N LYS A 33 0.07 -10.75 -15.50
CA LYS A 33 -0.76 -10.94 -16.71
C LYS A 33 -2.16 -11.47 -16.40
N VAL A 34 -2.77 -10.98 -15.32
CA VAL A 34 -4.15 -11.33 -14.97
C VAL A 34 -5.12 -10.37 -15.64
N PRO A 35 -6.43 -10.74 -15.77
CA PRO A 35 -7.42 -9.81 -16.30
C PRO A 35 -7.50 -8.53 -15.48
N ALA A 36 -7.73 -7.39 -16.14
CA ALA A 36 -7.79 -6.09 -15.47
C ALA A 36 -8.87 -6.03 -14.38
N ARG A 37 -9.95 -6.81 -14.54
CA ARG A 37 -11.04 -6.87 -13.56
C ARG A 37 -10.72 -7.76 -12.36
N ASP A 38 -9.62 -8.51 -12.40
CA ASP A 38 -9.19 -9.38 -11.30
C ASP A 38 -8.46 -8.53 -10.28
N ARG A 39 -9.23 -7.86 -9.43
CA ARG A 39 -8.71 -6.87 -8.50
C ARG A 39 -9.28 -7.08 -7.11
N TYR A 40 -8.42 -7.49 -6.18
CA TYR A 40 -8.73 -7.60 -4.76
C TYR A 40 -7.74 -6.75 -3.98
N GLN A 41 -8.22 -5.68 -3.39
CA GLN A 41 -7.38 -4.74 -2.64
C GLN A 41 -8.09 -4.34 -1.36
N ILE A 42 -7.35 -4.36 -0.25
CA ILE A 42 -7.84 -3.94 1.06
C ILE A 42 -6.86 -2.92 1.60
N VAL A 43 -7.37 -1.78 2.06
CA VAL A 43 -6.55 -0.75 2.70
C VAL A 43 -6.88 -0.72 4.18
N HIS A 44 -5.82 -0.73 4.99
CA HIS A 44 -5.92 -0.50 6.42
C HIS A 44 -5.18 0.79 6.75
N GLU A 45 -5.91 1.77 7.27
CA GLU A 45 -5.32 3.01 7.75
C GLU A 45 -5.05 2.88 9.25
N HIS A 46 -3.87 3.33 9.67
CA HIS A 46 -3.43 3.21 11.05
C HIS A 46 -3.08 4.57 11.63
N LYS A 47 -3.42 4.76 12.89
CA LYS A 47 -2.90 5.90 13.65
C LYS A 47 -1.39 5.72 13.81
N PRO A 48 -0.60 6.81 13.85
CA PRO A 48 0.85 6.69 13.99
C PRO A 48 1.30 5.86 15.20
N SER A 49 0.51 5.85 16.27
CA SER A 49 0.80 5.06 17.47
C SER A 49 0.50 3.57 17.31
N ARG A 50 -0.13 3.15 16.22
CA ARG A 50 -0.59 1.78 16.03
C ARG A 50 0.16 1.04 14.94
N MET A 51 1.06 1.69 14.24
CA MET A 51 1.90 1.06 13.24
C MET A 51 3.30 1.67 13.34
N ILE A 52 4.26 0.87 13.78
CA ILE A 52 5.63 1.31 14.01
C ILE A 52 6.49 0.72 12.91
N MET A 53 7.01 1.59 12.05
CA MET A 53 7.88 1.20 10.94
C MET A 53 9.19 1.97 11.07
N GLU A 54 10.22 1.26 11.50
CA GLU A 54 11.55 1.80 11.68
C GLU A 54 12.48 1.34 10.56
N ASP A 55 13.72 1.78 10.57
CA ASP A 55 14.64 1.51 9.48
C ASP A 55 15.19 0.08 9.43
N THR A 56 14.88 -0.71 10.43
CA THR A 56 15.29 -2.12 10.54
C THR A 56 16.81 -2.32 10.44
N GLY A 57 17.59 -1.30 10.82
CA GLY A 57 19.05 -1.35 10.80
C GLY A 57 19.69 -1.01 9.47
N LEU A 58 18.91 -0.60 8.48
CA LEU A 58 19.43 -0.20 7.16
C LEU A 58 19.80 1.28 7.07
N ASP A 59 19.58 2.01 8.15
CA ASP A 59 19.85 3.44 8.26
C ASP A 59 19.07 4.28 7.24
N ILE A 60 17.87 3.80 6.90
CA ILE A 60 16.95 4.48 6.00
C ILE A 60 15.73 4.95 6.81
N PRO A 61 15.63 6.25 7.13
CA PRO A 61 14.51 6.73 7.95
C PRO A 61 13.17 6.53 7.26
N ARG A 62 12.16 6.17 8.04
CA ARG A 62 10.78 6.02 7.56
C ARG A 62 10.00 7.28 7.92
N THR A 63 9.08 7.65 7.05
CA THR A 63 8.25 8.83 7.24
C THR A 63 6.78 8.44 7.35
N ALA A 64 5.91 9.43 7.63
CA ALA A 64 4.46 9.21 7.65
C ALA A 64 3.89 8.84 6.27
N SER A 65 4.66 9.00 5.21
CA SER A 65 4.27 8.59 3.86
C SER A 65 4.51 7.12 3.58
N PHE A 66 4.96 6.37 4.58
CA PHE A 66 5.27 4.95 4.44
C PHE A 66 4.05 4.15 3.99
N VAL A 67 4.27 3.22 3.06
CA VAL A 67 3.24 2.30 2.57
C VAL A 67 3.80 0.88 2.68
N PHE A 68 3.05 0.00 3.30
CA PHE A 68 3.41 -1.42 3.40
C PHE A 68 2.42 -2.23 2.57
N VAL A 69 2.94 -3.08 1.67
CA VAL A 69 2.12 -3.91 0.79
C VAL A 69 2.43 -5.38 1.04
N GLN A 70 1.37 -6.14 1.15
CA GLN A 70 1.49 -7.55 1.45
C GLN A 70 0.68 -8.40 0.45
#